data_b7e810f6b9087ce36a9e4d197cd3dcee
#
_entry.id   b7e810f6b9087ce36a9e4d197cd3dcee
#
_cell.length_a   1.000
_cell.length_b   1.000
_cell.length_c   1.000
_cell.angle_alpha   90.00
_cell.angle_beta   90.00
_cell.angle_gamma   90.00
#
_symmetry.space_group_name_H-M   'P 1'
#
loop_
_entity.id
_entity.type
_entity.pdbx_description
1 polymer ?
#
loop_
_entity_poly.entity_id
_entity_poly.type
_entity_poly.pdbx_seq_one_letter_code
_entity_poly.pdbx_strand_id
1 'polypeptide(L)'
;MGSKSKDPLLEIQNLSTSFHTDENVVRSVRNINLCLYPGETVALVGESGCGKSVTALSTMRLIPIPPGKFENGRILYKGKDLLQITEQDMQKIRGNEISMVFQEPMTSLNPIFTIGDQICETILLHQNKTEDEAMELTLEILKKVAIPSPEQRINQYPHELSGGMKQRVMIAMSIVCNPSLLIADEPTTALDVTIQAQILDLLNVLRNDTAMSILLITHNLGIVAQYSDRVAVMYSGKIVEQASVEKIFASPSHPYTKGLINSLPKDEINEKLATIPGIVPHPAFLPEGCAFHPRCPDKIDACEKKTPELQPLENQPNHQVACWLYHDSISIT
;
A
#
# COMPACT_ATOMS: atom_id res chain seq x y z
N MET A 1 -18.95 -15.72 -14.58
CA MET A 1 -17.75 -14.87 -14.71
C MET A 1 -18.23 -13.49 -15.13
N GLY A 2 -18.39 -12.57 -14.15
CA GLY A 2 -18.81 -11.21 -14.44
C GLY A 2 -17.70 -10.47 -15.17
N SER A 3 -18.02 -9.75 -16.22
CA SER A 3 -17.13 -8.82 -16.91
C SER A 3 -16.62 -7.82 -15.87
N LYS A 4 -15.33 -7.91 -15.47
CA LYS A 4 -14.68 -6.88 -14.65
C LYS A 4 -14.83 -5.56 -15.41
N SER A 5 -15.32 -4.51 -14.74
CA SER A 5 -15.33 -3.14 -15.27
C SER A 5 -13.94 -2.85 -15.85
N LYS A 6 -13.88 -2.32 -17.07
CA LYS A 6 -12.62 -1.97 -17.71
C LYS A 6 -11.97 -0.73 -17.12
N ASP A 7 -12.72 0.02 -16.31
CA ASP A 7 -12.25 1.27 -15.73
C ASP A 7 -11.62 1.04 -14.35
N PRO A 8 -10.43 1.60 -14.09
CA PRO A 8 -9.77 1.46 -12.79
C PRO A 8 -10.56 2.19 -11.70
N LEU A 9 -10.61 1.60 -10.50
CA LEU A 9 -11.14 2.26 -9.30
C LEU A 9 -10.22 3.39 -8.83
N LEU A 10 -8.91 3.08 -8.79
CA LEU A 10 -7.85 4.04 -8.49
C LEU A 10 -6.82 4.00 -9.60
N GLU A 11 -6.42 5.16 -10.11
CA GLU A 11 -5.35 5.29 -11.10
C GLU A 11 -4.38 6.40 -10.68
N ILE A 12 -3.16 6.04 -10.40
CA ILE A 12 -2.06 6.96 -10.13
C ILE A 12 -1.30 7.14 -11.43
N GLN A 13 -1.19 8.38 -11.91
CA GLN A 13 -0.55 8.76 -13.15
C GLN A 13 0.62 9.70 -12.89
N ASN A 14 1.84 9.28 -13.22
CA ASN A 14 3.08 10.06 -13.15
C ASN A 14 3.28 10.80 -11.80
N LEU A 15 2.81 10.22 -10.69
CA LEU A 15 2.86 10.86 -9.39
C LEU A 15 4.30 11.03 -8.92
N SER A 16 4.61 12.25 -8.51
CA SER A 16 5.87 12.60 -7.87
C SER A 16 5.61 13.43 -6.61
N THR A 17 6.13 12.94 -5.47
CA THR A 17 6.00 13.59 -4.15
C THR A 17 7.38 13.76 -3.54
N SER A 18 7.68 14.98 -3.11
CA SER A 18 8.94 15.36 -2.47
C SER A 18 8.71 16.05 -1.14
N PHE A 19 9.75 16.09 -0.30
CA PHE A 19 9.78 16.85 0.94
C PHE A 19 10.95 17.85 0.88
N HIS A 20 10.62 19.13 1.02
CA HIS A 20 11.56 20.23 0.98
C HIS A 20 11.96 20.60 2.42
N THR A 21 13.10 20.12 2.86
CA THR A 21 13.70 20.49 4.15
C THR A 21 14.71 21.61 3.96
N ASP A 22 15.15 22.24 5.04
CA ASP A 22 16.16 23.32 4.98
C ASP A 22 17.49 22.86 4.37
N GLU A 23 17.80 21.58 4.46
CA GLU A 23 19.07 21.03 3.97
C GLU A 23 18.96 20.40 2.58
N ASN A 24 17.84 19.71 2.28
CA ASN A 24 17.76 18.86 1.09
C ASN A 24 16.32 18.73 0.55
N VAL A 25 16.22 18.31 -0.70
CA VAL A 25 14.97 17.85 -1.31
C VAL A 25 14.94 16.32 -1.36
N VAL A 26 14.05 15.72 -0.55
CA VAL A 26 13.88 14.27 -0.46
C VAL A 26 12.80 13.84 -1.46
N ARG A 27 13.18 13.20 -2.56
CA ARG A 27 12.25 12.71 -3.61
C ARG A 27 11.74 11.31 -3.27
N SER A 28 10.69 11.25 -2.46
CA SER A 28 10.18 9.98 -1.93
C SER A 28 9.36 9.17 -2.94
N VAL A 29 8.64 9.84 -3.85
CA VAL A 29 7.89 9.20 -4.96
C VAL A 29 8.30 9.91 -6.25
N ARG A 30 8.60 9.12 -7.30
CA ARG A 30 9.20 9.63 -8.53
C ARG A 30 8.55 9.02 -9.77
N ASN A 31 7.59 9.74 -10.34
CA ASN A 31 6.94 9.37 -11.59
C ASN A 31 6.37 7.94 -11.57
N ILE A 32 5.55 7.61 -10.56
CA ILE A 32 4.93 6.30 -10.47
C ILE A 32 3.61 6.26 -11.22
N ASN A 33 3.33 5.09 -11.80
CA ASN A 33 2.06 4.76 -12.44
C ASN A 33 1.53 3.46 -11.83
N LEU A 34 0.31 3.47 -11.29
CA LEU A 34 -0.31 2.33 -10.64
C LEU A 34 -1.81 2.37 -10.86
N CYS A 35 -2.38 1.27 -11.31
CA CYS A 35 -3.85 1.10 -11.44
C CYS A 35 -4.33 0.02 -10.49
N LEU A 36 -5.51 0.21 -9.91
CA LEU A 36 -6.20 -0.76 -9.07
C LEU A 36 -7.65 -0.86 -9.55
N TYR A 37 -8.09 -2.08 -9.82
CA TYR A 37 -9.44 -2.36 -10.35
C TYR A 37 -10.42 -2.74 -9.23
N PRO A 38 -11.75 -2.59 -9.46
CA PRO A 38 -12.74 -2.99 -8.47
C PRO A 38 -12.59 -4.45 -8.02
N GLY A 39 -12.61 -4.68 -6.70
CA GLY A 39 -12.48 -6.00 -6.06
C GLY A 39 -11.08 -6.63 -6.16
N GLU A 40 -10.07 -5.89 -6.60
CA GLU A 40 -8.68 -6.35 -6.72
C GLU A 40 -7.87 -6.04 -5.47
N THR A 41 -6.95 -6.93 -5.09
CA THR A 41 -5.86 -6.64 -4.15
C THR A 41 -4.57 -6.44 -4.91
N VAL A 42 -4.02 -5.23 -4.85
CA VAL A 42 -2.69 -4.92 -5.37
C VAL A 42 -1.71 -4.75 -4.22
N ALA A 43 -0.63 -5.52 -4.21
CA ALA A 43 0.46 -5.33 -3.25
C ALA A 43 1.47 -4.31 -3.78
N LEU A 44 1.84 -3.35 -2.93
CA LEU A 44 2.98 -2.45 -3.14
C LEU A 44 4.11 -2.87 -2.20
N VAL A 45 5.19 -3.40 -2.76
CA VAL A 45 6.28 -4.02 -1.99
C VAL A 45 7.62 -3.35 -2.25
N GLY A 46 8.55 -3.50 -1.31
CA GLY A 46 9.93 -2.99 -1.41
C GLY A 46 10.55 -2.76 -0.05
N GLU A 47 11.85 -2.48 -0.02
CA GLU A 47 12.60 -2.20 1.21
C GLU A 47 12.06 -0.96 1.94
N SER A 48 12.35 -0.85 3.25
CA SER A 48 11.94 0.32 4.04
C SER A 48 12.48 1.62 3.42
N GLY A 49 11.68 2.69 3.49
CA GLY A 49 12.06 3.99 2.94
C GLY A 49 11.95 4.12 1.41
N CYS A 50 11.50 3.11 0.66
CA CYS A 50 11.38 3.20 -0.80
C CYS A 50 10.20 4.03 -1.32
N GLY A 51 9.31 4.56 -0.44
CA GLY A 51 8.21 5.45 -0.81
C GLY A 51 6.80 4.87 -0.75
N LYS A 52 6.61 3.63 -0.26
CA LYS A 52 5.29 2.94 -0.18
C LYS A 52 4.26 3.73 0.62
N SER A 53 4.57 4.03 1.89
CA SER A 53 3.67 4.80 2.77
C SER A 53 3.43 6.22 2.26
N VAL A 54 4.45 6.85 1.64
CA VAL A 54 4.28 8.17 1.01
C VAL A 54 3.29 8.09 -0.16
N THR A 55 3.29 7.00 -0.93
CA THR A 55 2.31 6.77 -2.01
C THR A 55 0.89 6.65 -1.44
N ALA A 56 0.72 5.89 -0.35
CA ALA A 56 -0.56 5.76 0.36
C ALA A 56 -1.06 7.10 0.90
N LEU A 57 -0.21 7.81 1.64
CA LEU A 57 -0.53 9.13 2.20
C LEU A 57 -0.80 10.17 1.10
N SER A 58 -0.12 10.09 -0.04
CA SER A 58 -0.40 10.94 -1.20
C SER A 58 -1.80 10.68 -1.75
N THR A 59 -2.22 9.42 -1.84
CA THR A 59 -3.56 9.04 -2.29
C THR A 59 -4.64 9.59 -1.36
N MET A 60 -4.37 9.61 -0.06
CA MET A 60 -5.27 10.18 0.96
C MET A 60 -5.12 11.71 1.12
N ARG A 61 -4.18 12.36 0.41
CA ARG A 61 -3.79 13.77 0.64
C ARG A 61 -3.47 14.06 2.11
N LEU A 62 -2.79 13.13 2.77
CA LEU A 62 -2.35 13.27 4.16
C LEU A 62 -0.87 13.67 4.28
N ILE A 63 -0.23 13.98 3.18
CA ILE A 63 1.12 14.56 3.18
C ILE A 63 1.05 15.98 3.77
N PRO A 64 1.80 16.29 4.85
CA PRO A 64 1.84 17.64 5.42
C PRO A 64 2.47 18.61 4.41
N ILE A 65 1.82 19.70 4.12
CA ILE A 65 2.28 20.75 3.19
C ILE A 65 2.32 22.08 3.94
N PRO A 66 3.50 22.69 4.19
CA PRO A 66 4.86 22.17 4.03
C PRO A 66 5.22 21.08 5.05
N PRO A 67 6.33 20.32 4.93
CA PRO A 67 7.41 20.37 3.91
C PRO A 67 7.12 19.55 2.66
N GLY A 68 6.04 18.76 2.61
CA GLY A 68 5.66 17.94 1.46
C GLY A 68 5.18 18.78 0.28
N LYS A 69 5.35 18.25 -0.92
CA LYS A 69 4.89 18.86 -2.16
C LYS A 69 4.57 17.79 -3.20
N PHE A 70 3.42 17.91 -3.86
CA PHE A 70 3.12 17.18 -5.08
C PHE A 70 3.77 17.91 -6.26
N GLU A 71 4.83 17.32 -6.82
CA GLU A 71 5.60 17.95 -7.89
C GLU A 71 4.92 17.78 -9.25
N ASN A 72 4.34 16.60 -9.48
CA ASN A 72 3.68 16.23 -10.73
C ASN A 72 2.70 15.08 -10.51
N GLY A 73 1.84 14.84 -11.50
CA GLY A 73 0.97 13.69 -11.61
C GLY A 73 -0.47 13.95 -11.20
N ARG A 74 -1.24 12.87 -11.26
CA ARG A 74 -2.66 12.84 -10.89
C ARG A 74 -2.97 11.59 -10.09
N ILE A 75 -3.99 11.67 -9.25
CA ILE A 75 -4.55 10.53 -8.53
C ILE A 75 -6.05 10.51 -8.85
N LEU A 76 -6.43 9.65 -9.78
CA LEU A 76 -7.81 9.51 -10.21
C LEU A 76 -8.51 8.41 -9.40
N TYR A 77 -9.56 8.77 -8.69
CA TYR A 77 -10.45 7.84 -8.03
C TYR A 77 -11.83 7.91 -8.69
N LYS A 78 -12.28 6.78 -9.27
CA LYS A 78 -13.50 6.73 -10.10
C LYS A 78 -13.50 7.83 -11.17
N GLY A 79 -12.33 8.11 -11.79
CA GLY A 79 -12.13 9.15 -12.79
C GLY A 79 -11.99 10.59 -12.26
N LYS A 80 -12.18 10.85 -10.96
CA LYS A 80 -12.06 12.17 -10.33
C LYS A 80 -10.65 12.37 -9.78
N ASP A 81 -9.97 13.45 -10.17
CA ASP A 81 -8.62 13.76 -9.69
C ASP A 81 -8.64 14.27 -8.24
N LEU A 82 -8.18 13.43 -7.31
CA LEU A 82 -8.16 13.73 -5.88
C LEU A 82 -7.24 14.92 -5.54
N LEU A 83 -6.23 15.21 -6.36
CA LEU A 83 -5.33 16.35 -6.10
C LEU A 83 -5.96 17.70 -6.44
N GLN A 84 -7.06 17.71 -7.24
CA GLN A 84 -7.71 18.92 -7.72
C GLN A 84 -9.04 19.25 -7.00
N ILE A 85 -9.60 18.29 -6.25
CA ILE A 85 -10.86 18.54 -5.52
C ILE A 85 -10.64 19.39 -4.28
N THR A 86 -11.72 20.03 -3.82
CA THR A 86 -11.70 20.82 -2.58
C THR A 86 -11.41 19.94 -1.36
N GLU A 87 -10.93 20.53 -0.27
CA GLU A 87 -10.71 19.79 0.97
C GLU A 87 -12.04 19.25 1.54
N GLN A 88 -13.12 20.01 1.43
CA GLN A 88 -14.45 19.56 1.83
C GLN A 88 -14.92 18.32 1.08
N ASP A 89 -14.63 18.22 -0.23
CA ASP A 89 -14.96 17.03 -1.01
C ASP A 89 -14.03 15.86 -0.67
N MET A 90 -12.76 16.14 -0.36
CA MET A 90 -11.82 15.10 0.09
C MET A 90 -12.22 14.52 1.46
N GLN A 91 -12.72 15.35 2.38
CA GLN A 91 -13.25 14.89 3.68
C GLN A 91 -14.44 13.93 3.52
N LYS A 92 -15.30 14.13 2.51
CA LYS A 92 -16.40 13.17 2.21
C LYS A 92 -15.91 11.82 1.67
N ILE A 93 -14.72 11.80 1.07
CA ILE A 93 -14.11 10.58 0.51
C ILE A 93 -13.32 9.82 1.56
N ARG A 94 -12.51 10.54 2.39
CA ARG A 94 -11.71 9.92 3.45
C ARG A 94 -12.61 9.27 4.51
N GLY A 95 -12.32 8.02 4.86
CA GLY A 95 -13.07 7.24 5.84
C GLY A 95 -14.40 6.67 5.32
N ASN A 96 -14.95 7.21 4.24
CA ASN A 96 -16.20 6.77 3.64
C ASN A 96 -15.98 5.92 2.38
N GLU A 97 -15.38 6.50 1.33
CA GLU A 97 -15.14 5.80 0.06
C GLU A 97 -13.73 5.20 -0.03
N ILE A 98 -12.75 5.90 0.52
CA ILE A 98 -11.36 5.43 0.65
C ILE A 98 -11.01 5.48 2.12
N SER A 99 -10.64 4.33 2.68
CA SER A 99 -10.19 4.22 4.07
C SER A 99 -8.75 3.73 4.14
N MET A 100 -8.10 3.95 5.28
CA MET A 100 -6.72 3.54 5.51
C MET A 100 -6.55 2.88 6.88
N VAL A 101 -5.84 1.76 6.88
CA VAL A 101 -5.28 1.13 8.07
C VAL A 101 -3.82 1.54 8.14
N PHE A 102 -3.44 2.27 9.20
CA PHE A 102 -2.08 2.78 9.40
C PHE A 102 -1.15 1.72 10.00
N GLN A 103 0.13 1.92 9.83
CA GLN A 103 1.18 0.98 10.25
C GLN A 103 1.20 0.75 11.77
N GLU A 104 0.88 1.76 12.58
CA GLU A 104 0.95 1.67 14.05
C GLU A 104 -0.44 1.81 14.70
N PRO A 105 -1.05 0.72 15.20
CA PRO A 105 -2.36 0.78 15.85
C PRO A 105 -2.31 1.54 17.18
N MET A 106 -1.12 1.61 17.81
CA MET A 106 -0.95 2.28 19.11
C MET A 106 -1.10 3.80 19.03
N THR A 107 -0.76 4.39 17.90
CA THR A 107 -0.83 5.85 17.66
C THR A 107 -2.10 6.24 16.91
N SER A 108 -2.80 5.28 16.29
CA SER A 108 -4.00 5.52 15.49
C SER A 108 -5.28 5.62 16.32
N LEU A 109 -5.35 4.93 17.47
CA LEU A 109 -6.48 5.02 18.39
C LEU A 109 -6.25 6.12 19.42
N ASN A 110 -7.24 7.00 19.60
CA ASN A 110 -7.18 8.04 20.61
C ASN A 110 -7.35 7.42 22.02
N PRO A 111 -6.36 7.54 22.93
CA PRO A 111 -6.39 6.85 24.23
C PRO A 111 -7.45 7.39 25.21
N ILE A 112 -8.02 8.57 24.98
CA ILE A 112 -8.98 9.22 25.90
C ILE A 112 -10.44 8.95 25.53
N PHE A 113 -10.73 8.30 24.39
CA PHE A 113 -12.06 7.88 23.99
C PHE A 113 -12.18 6.36 24.00
N THR A 114 -13.39 5.85 24.27
CA THR A 114 -13.66 4.42 24.18
C THR A 114 -13.58 3.96 22.72
N ILE A 115 -13.42 2.66 22.50
CA ILE A 115 -13.43 2.13 21.12
C ILE A 115 -14.80 2.30 20.47
N GLY A 116 -15.87 2.26 21.25
CA GLY A 116 -17.22 2.53 20.77
C GLY A 116 -17.38 3.95 20.27
N ASP A 117 -16.96 4.95 21.06
CA ASP A 117 -17.03 6.35 20.68
C ASP A 117 -16.32 6.62 19.36
N GLN A 118 -15.11 6.06 19.18
CA GLN A 118 -14.30 6.29 17.97
C GLN A 118 -14.91 5.67 16.71
N ILE A 119 -15.55 4.50 16.82
CA ILE A 119 -16.24 3.89 15.68
C ILE A 119 -17.55 4.63 15.40
N CYS A 120 -18.33 4.98 16.44
CA CYS A 120 -19.56 5.76 16.31
C CYS A 120 -19.31 7.10 15.65
N GLU A 121 -18.27 7.83 16.04
CA GLU A 121 -17.88 9.11 15.42
C GLU A 121 -17.74 8.97 13.90
N THR A 122 -17.08 7.91 13.42
CA THR A 122 -16.92 7.66 11.99
C THR A 122 -18.26 7.45 11.29
N ILE A 123 -19.19 6.72 11.93
CA ILE A 123 -20.54 6.48 11.39
C ILE A 123 -21.32 7.78 11.32
N LEU A 124 -21.35 8.54 12.41
CA LEU A 124 -22.12 9.80 12.51
C LEU A 124 -21.59 10.87 11.54
N LEU A 125 -20.27 10.88 11.30
CA LEU A 125 -19.66 11.82 10.36
C LEU A 125 -20.04 11.53 8.90
N HIS A 126 -20.17 10.28 8.53
CA HIS A 126 -20.29 9.86 7.12
C HIS A 126 -21.65 9.30 6.74
N GLN A 127 -22.47 8.91 7.71
CA GLN A 127 -23.77 8.33 7.49
C GLN A 127 -24.83 9.17 8.19
N ASN A 128 -25.99 9.31 7.58
CA ASN A 128 -27.13 10.00 8.21
C ASN A 128 -27.82 9.07 9.20
N LYS A 129 -27.22 8.85 10.38
CA LYS A 129 -27.64 7.96 11.43
C LYS A 129 -27.83 8.69 12.75
N THR A 130 -28.72 8.17 13.62
CA THR A 130 -28.80 8.57 15.01
C THR A 130 -27.69 7.94 15.84
N GLU A 131 -27.46 8.43 17.07
CA GLU A 131 -26.47 7.83 18.00
C GLU A 131 -26.79 6.38 18.32
N ASP A 132 -28.08 6.06 18.54
CA ASP A 132 -28.51 4.67 18.82
C ASP A 132 -28.23 3.74 17.63
N GLU A 133 -28.58 4.16 16.40
CA GLU A 133 -28.27 3.40 15.18
C GLU A 133 -26.75 3.24 14.97
N ALA A 134 -25.96 4.28 15.26
CA ALA A 134 -24.52 4.22 15.17
C ALA A 134 -23.91 3.23 16.18
N MET A 135 -24.47 3.19 17.40
CA MET A 135 -24.05 2.24 18.43
C MET A 135 -24.38 0.78 18.03
N GLU A 136 -25.56 0.53 17.45
CA GLU A 136 -25.93 -0.79 16.93
C GLU A 136 -24.96 -1.25 15.82
N LEU A 137 -24.68 -0.37 14.83
CA LEU A 137 -23.71 -0.65 13.76
C LEU A 137 -22.30 -0.87 14.31
N THR A 138 -21.92 -0.14 15.36
CA THR A 138 -20.63 -0.33 16.05
C THR A 138 -20.53 -1.73 16.66
N LEU A 139 -21.59 -2.22 17.31
CA LEU A 139 -21.62 -3.59 17.82
C LEU A 139 -21.54 -4.63 16.71
N GLU A 140 -22.26 -4.41 15.61
CA GLU A 140 -22.21 -5.30 14.44
C GLU A 140 -20.81 -5.39 13.83
N ILE A 141 -20.14 -4.24 13.62
CA ILE A 141 -18.79 -4.23 13.04
C ILE A 141 -17.77 -4.87 14.00
N LEU A 142 -17.87 -4.65 15.31
CA LEU A 142 -17.00 -5.29 16.29
C LEU A 142 -17.17 -6.83 16.30
N LYS A 143 -18.39 -7.33 16.10
CA LYS A 143 -18.65 -8.77 15.88
C LYS A 143 -18.02 -9.26 14.59
N LYS A 144 -18.18 -8.51 13.50
CA LYS A 144 -17.64 -8.84 12.16
C LYS A 144 -16.11 -8.92 12.16
N VAL A 145 -15.42 -8.07 12.92
CA VAL A 145 -13.95 -8.15 13.08
C VAL A 145 -13.52 -9.11 14.19
N ALA A 146 -14.44 -9.92 14.71
CA ALA A 146 -14.20 -10.95 15.72
C ALA A 146 -13.57 -10.41 17.03
N ILE A 147 -14.06 -9.27 17.52
CA ILE A 147 -13.78 -8.82 18.90
C ILE A 147 -14.59 -9.70 19.87
N PRO A 148 -13.97 -10.36 20.86
CA PRO A 148 -14.67 -11.18 21.82
C PRO A 148 -15.48 -10.31 22.79
N SER A 149 -16.73 -10.71 23.11
CA SER A 149 -17.66 -9.99 24.02
C SER A 149 -17.79 -8.50 23.68
N PRO A 150 -18.18 -8.15 22.44
CA PRO A 150 -18.15 -6.77 21.95
C PRO A 150 -19.05 -5.83 22.76
N GLU A 151 -20.16 -6.34 23.36
CA GLU A 151 -21.07 -5.59 24.23
C GLU A 151 -20.37 -5.04 25.49
N GLN A 152 -19.34 -5.74 25.97
CA GLN A 152 -18.52 -5.28 27.11
C GLN A 152 -17.37 -4.41 26.63
N ARG A 153 -16.74 -4.81 25.53
CA ARG A 153 -15.53 -4.16 25.00
C ARG A 153 -15.80 -2.78 24.42
N ILE A 154 -16.99 -2.53 23.91
CA ILE A 154 -17.36 -1.26 23.28
C ILE A 154 -17.09 -0.05 24.19
N ASN A 155 -17.22 -0.22 25.51
CA ASN A 155 -16.98 0.81 26.52
C ASN A 155 -15.52 0.86 27.04
N GLN A 156 -14.64 0.02 26.50
CA GLN A 156 -13.24 -0.01 26.90
C GLN A 156 -12.41 1.02 26.14
N TYR A 157 -11.33 1.44 26.79
CA TYR A 157 -10.32 2.31 26.19
C TYR A 157 -9.25 1.50 25.47
N PRO A 158 -8.54 2.09 24.50
CA PRO A 158 -7.48 1.40 23.78
C PRO A 158 -6.43 0.72 24.65
N HIS A 159 -6.04 1.32 25.77
CA HIS A 159 -5.01 0.77 26.66
C HIS A 159 -5.43 -0.53 27.38
N GLU A 160 -6.74 -0.83 27.42
CA GLU A 160 -7.29 -2.07 28.03
C GLU A 160 -7.30 -3.25 27.04
N LEU A 161 -6.94 -3.02 25.77
CA LEU A 161 -6.97 -4.00 24.70
C LEU A 161 -5.58 -4.57 24.37
N SER A 162 -5.53 -5.83 23.96
CA SER A 162 -4.32 -6.41 23.38
C SER A 162 -3.98 -5.79 22.01
N GLY A 163 -2.73 -5.92 21.54
CA GLY A 163 -2.29 -5.41 20.24
C GLY A 163 -3.16 -5.91 19.08
N GLY A 164 -3.47 -7.20 19.03
CA GLY A 164 -4.35 -7.77 18.01
C GLY A 164 -5.79 -7.25 18.09
N MET A 165 -6.31 -6.96 19.30
CA MET A 165 -7.63 -6.33 19.44
C MET A 165 -7.63 -4.87 18.97
N LYS A 166 -6.60 -4.09 19.29
CA LYS A 166 -6.43 -2.72 18.77
C LYS A 166 -6.40 -2.71 17.25
N GLN A 167 -5.69 -3.65 16.64
CA GLN A 167 -5.64 -3.80 15.18
C GLN A 167 -7.03 -4.09 14.60
N ARG A 168 -7.79 -5.01 15.21
CA ARG A 168 -9.17 -5.32 14.80
C ARG A 168 -10.11 -4.13 14.94
N VAL A 169 -9.96 -3.32 15.99
CA VAL A 169 -10.73 -2.08 16.18
C VAL A 169 -10.37 -1.05 15.11
N MET A 170 -9.09 -0.87 14.79
CA MET A 170 -8.65 0.03 13.72
C MET A 170 -9.20 -0.42 12.34
N ILE A 171 -9.22 -1.73 12.08
CA ILE A 171 -9.87 -2.29 10.89
C ILE A 171 -11.37 -2.00 10.93
N ALA A 172 -12.06 -2.24 12.05
CA ALA A 172 -13.49 -1.92 12.20
C ALA A 172 -13.78 -0.46 11.84
N MET A 173 -13.02 0.48 12.39
CA MET A 173 -13.14 1.91 12.06
C MET A 173 -12.96 2.18 10.55
N SER A 174 -12.00 1.50 9.93
CA SER A 174 -11.69 1.72 8.52
C SER A 174 -12.75 1.16 7.56
N ILE A 175 -13.53 0.14 7.98
CA ILE A 175 -14.50 -0.53 7.09
C ILE A 175 -15.96 -0.27 7.44
N VAL A 176 -16.26 0.40 8.55
CA VAL A 176 -17.65 0.59 9.03
C VAL A 176 -18.53 1.35 8.04
N CYS A 177 -17.94 2.20 7.21
CA CYS A 177 -18.63 2.90 6.12
C CYS A 177 -18.64 2.11 4.80
N ASN A 178 -18.21 0.85 4.77
CA ASN A 178 -18.12 0.01 3.58
C ASN A 178 -17.36 0.68 2.41
N PRO A 179 -16.10 1.07 2.60
CA PRO A 179 -15.33 1.76 1.58
C PRO A 179 -15.13 0.91 0.34
N SER A 180 -15.06 1.55 -0.84
CA SER A 180 -14.73 0.86 -2.10
C SER A 180 -13.24 0.52 -2.20
N LEU A 181 -12.40 1.29 -1.49
CA LEU A 181 -10.94 1.10 -1.42
C LEU A 181 -10.43 1.14 0.01
N LEU A 182 -9.71 0.11 0.41
CA LEU A 182 -8.94 0.06 1.65
C LEU A 182 -7.45 0.12 1.34
N ILE A 183 -6.74 1.10 1.88
CA ILE A 183 -5.28 1.16 1.88
C ILE A 183 -4.80 0.56 3.19
N ALA A 184 -4.10 -0.57 3.13
CA ALA A 184 -3.57 -1.26 4.30
C ALA A 184 -2.05 -1.11 4.33
N ASP A 185 -1.55 -0.14 5.11
CA ASP A 185 -0.12 0.14 5.22
C ASP A 185 0.49 -0.67 6.36
N GLU A 186 1.18 -1.74 6.01
CA GLU A 186 1.79 -2.71 6.92
C GLU A 186 0.84 -3.15 8.05
N PRO A 187 -0.36 -3.64 7.75
CA PRO A 187 -1.45 -3.82 8.71
C PRO A 187 -1.17 -4.85 9.81
N THR A 188 -0.04 -5.53 9.75
CA THR A 188 0.32 -6.61 10.68
C THR A 188 1.69 -6.43 11.33
N THR A 189 2.31 -5.27 11.14
CA THR A 189 3.59 -4.93 11.78
C THR A 189 3.43 -4.96 13.30
N ALA A 190 4.43 -5.49 14.01
CA ALA A 190 4.47 -5.66 15.48
C ALA A 190 3.44 -6.65 16.06
N LEU A 191 2.82 -7.51 15.24
CA LEU A 191 1.98 -8.62 15.70
C LEU A 191 2.72 -9.95 15.58
N ASP A 192 2.36 -10.90 16.43
CA ASP A 192 2.86 -12.27 16.29
C ASP A 192 2.30 -12.94 15.01
N VAL A 193 3.02 -13.96 14.49
CA VAL A 193 2.71 -14.61 13.22
C VAL A 193 1.28 -15.16 13.16
N THR A 194 0.77 -15.65 14.28
CA THR A 194 -0.59 -16.23 14.35
C THR A 194 -1.65 -15.14 14.21
N ILE A 195 -1.50 -14.04 14.95
CA ILE A 195 -2.42 -12.90 14.86
C ILE A 195 -2.30 -12.23 13.49
N GLN A 196 -1.10 -12.15 12.92
CA GLN A 196 -0.86 -11.63 11.57
C GLN A 196 -1.71 -12.39 10.52
N ALA A 197 -1.65 -13.73 10.53
CA ALA A 197 -2.46 -14.54 9.62
C ALA A 197 -3.97 -14.29 9.81
N GLN A 198 -4.45 -14.25 11.06
CA GLN A 198 -5.85 -13.98 11.35
C GLN A 198 -6.33 -12.61 10.86
N ILE A 199 -5.49 -11.58 10.93
CA ILE A 199 -5.83 -10.23 10.44
C ILE A 199 -5.92 -10.22 8.92
N LEU A 200 -5.01 -10.89 8.22
CA LEU A 200 -5.02 -10.95 6.75
C LEU A 200 -6.18 -11.80 6.23
N ASP A 201 -6.49 -12.92 6.87
CA ASP A 201 -7.68 -13.72 6.57
C ASP A 201 -8.96 -12.90 6.77
N LEU A 202 -9.05 -12.14 7.87
CA LEU A 202 -10.16 -11.23 8.10
C LEU A 202 -10.31 -10.21 6.96
N LEU A 203 -9.22 -9.55 6.56
CA LEU A 203 -9.25 -8.58 5.44
C LEU A 203 -9.69 -9.24 4.13
N ASN A 204 -9.24 -10.47 3.86
CA ASN A 204 -9.64 -11.22 2.66
C ASN A 204 -11.12 -11.62 2.68
N VAL A 205 -11.66 -12.05 3.82
CA VAL A 205 -13.11 -12.32 4.00
C VAL A 205 -13.90 -11.04 3.75
N LEU A 206 -13.52 -9.94 4.41
CA LEU A 206 -14.18 -8.64 4.27
C LEU A 206 -14.17 -8.13 2.82
N ARG A 207 -13.04 -8.28 2.12
CA ARG A 207 -12.92 -7.95 0.69
C ARG A 207 -13.94 -8.73 -0.15
N ASN A 208 -14.04 -10.04 0.08
CA ASN A 208 -14.93 -10.90 -0.71
C ASN A 208 -16.41 -10.58 -0.43
N ASP A 209 -16.76 -10.30 0.83
CA ASP A 209 -18.13 -9.98 1.24
C ASP A 209 -18.64 -8.64 0.68
N THR A 210 -17.75 -7.65 0.57
CA THR A 210 -18.13 -6.27 0.21
C THR A 210 -17.69 -5.86 -1.20
N ALA A 211 -16.97 -6.72 -1.93
CA ALA A 211 -16.30 -6.40 -3.20
C ALA A 211 -15.34 -5.19 -3.09
N MET A 212 -14.83 -4.91 -1.90
CA MET A 212 -13.84 -3.87 -1.62
C MET A 212 -12.53 -4.18 -2.31
N SER A 213 -11.85 -3.15 -2.79
CA SER A 213 -10.48 -3.29 -3.33
C SER A 213 -9.46 -2.97 -2.25
N ILE A 214 -8.29 -3.60 -2.31
CA ILE A 214 -7.23 -3.40 -1.29
C ILE A 214 -5.92 -2.99 -1.96
N LEU A 215 -5.34 -1.87 -1.53
CA LEU A 215 -3.94 -1.55 -1.75
C LEU A 215 -3.16 -2.01 -0.52
N LEU A 216 -2.51 -3.16 -0.62
CA LEU A 216 -1.75 -3.78 0.46
C LEU A 216 -0.29 -3.35 0.40
N ILE A 217 0.17 -2.61 1.39
CA ILE A 217 1.58 -2.23 1.53
C ILE A 217 2.24 -3.18 2.54
N THR A 218 3.29 -3.86 2.12
CA THR A 218 4.04 -4.77 2.99
C THR A 218 5.46 -4.99 2.44
N HIS A 219 6.36 -5.40 3.32
CA HIS A 219 7.68 -5.89 2.95
C HIS A 219 7.75 -7.44 2.96
N ASN A 220 6.68 -8.11 3.37
CA ASN A 220 6.62 -9.57 3.47
C ASN A 220 6.05 -10.19 2.19
N LEU A 221 6.92 -10.77 1.36
CA LEU A 221 6.54 -11.42 0.10
C LEU A 221 5.69 -12.70 0.29
N GLY A 222 5.76 -13.37 1.43
CA GLY A 222 4.91 -14.52 1.75
C GLY A 222 3.43 -14.09 1.85
N ILE A 223 3.16 -12.94 2.47
CA ILE A 223 1.84 -12.33 2.54
C ILE A 223 1.35 -11.97 1.13
N VAL A 224 2.22 -11.37 0.33
CA VAL A 224 1.91 -10.98 -1.05
C VAL A 224 1.48 -12.17 -1.89
N ALA A 225 2.22 -13.28 -1.80
CA ALA A 225 1.93 -14.51 -2.54
C ALA A 225 0.53 -15.07 -2.24
N GLN A 226 0.07 -14.92 -1.00
CA GLN A 226 -1.19 -15.51 -0.54
C GLN A 226 -2.40 -14.60 -0.71
N TYR A 227 -2.24 -13.28 -0.56
CA TYR A 227 -3.37 -12.34 -0.42
C TYR A 227 -3.51 -11.34 -1.56
N SER A 228 -2.63 -11.37 -2.58
CA SER A 228 -2.65 -10.36 -3.64
C SER A 228 -2.96 -10.95 -5.02
N ASP A 229 -3.61 -10.18 -5.86
CA ASP A 229 -3.86 -10.52 -7.27
C ASP A 229 -2.69 -10.03 -8.15
N ARG A 230 -2.19 -8.82 -7.87
CA ARG A 230 -1.06 -8.19 -8.57
C ARG A 230 -0.08 -7.58 -7.59
N VAL A 231 1.15 -7.43 -8.07
CA VAL A 231 2.27 -6.87 -7.30
C VAL A 231 2.92 -5.73 -8.07
N ALA A 232 3.17 -4.63 -7.38
CA ALA A 232 4.02 -3.54 -7.82
C ALA A 232 5.25 -3.48 -6.89
N VAL A 233 6.43 -3.72 -7.44
CA VAL A 233 7.71 -3.69 -6.71
C VAL A 233 8.28 -2.29 -6.78
N MET A 234 8.52 -1.67 -5.63
CA MET A 234 9.01 -0.30 -5.53
C MET A 234 10.44 -0.26 -5.01
N TYR A 235 11.29 0.53 -5.67
CA TYR A 235 12.66 0.79 -5.28
C TYR A 235 12.99 2.27 -5.40
N SER A 236 13.50 2.88 -4.32
CA SER A 236 13.92 4.29 -4.28
C SER A 236 12.95 5.24 -4.98
N GLY A 237 11.66 5.16 -4.66
CA GLY A 237 10.61 6.05 -5.16
C GLY A 237 10.02 5.69 -6.52
N LYS A 238 10.44 4.60 -7.18
CA LYS A 238 9.92 4.16 -8.49
C LYS A 238 9.37 2.75 -8.43
N ILE A 239 8.31 2.48 -9.20
CA ILE A 239 7.90 1.11 -9.50
C ILE A 239 8.88 0.55 -10.53
N VAL A 240 9.59 -0.52 -10.16
CA VAL A 240 10.61 -1.14 -11.00
C VAL A 240 10.10 -2.38 -11.72
N GLU A 241 9.05 -3.00 -11.20
CA GLU A 241 8.38 -4.14 -11.85
C GLU A 241 6.93 -4.23 -11.34
N GLN A 242 5.98 -4.55 -12.24
CA GLN A 242 4.61 -4.88 -11.86
C GLN A 242 4.02 -5.96 -12.77
N ALA A 243 3.37 -6.94 -12.15
CA ALA A 243 2.69 -8.04 -12.85
C ALA A 243 1.66 -8.73 -11.94
N SER A 244 1.02 -9.80 -12.42
CA SER A 244 0.27 -10.71 -11.54
C SER A 244 1.19 -11.38 -10.54
N VAL A 245 0.64 -11.77 -9.38
CA VAL A 245 1.42 -12.42 -8.33
C VAL A 245 2.16 -13.64 -8.85
N GLU A 246 1.49 -14.50 -9.65
CA GLU A 246 2.08 -15.71 -10.22
C GLU A 246 3.30 -15.39 -11.10
N LYS A 247 3.23 -14.30 -11.89
CA LYS A 247 4.32 -13.88 -12.77
C LYS A 247 5.53 -13.37 -11.99
N ILE A 248 5.29 -12.53 -10.97
CA ILE A 248 6.36 -12.01 -10.11
C ILE A 248 7.12 -13.14 -9.41
N PHE A 249 6.43 -14.18 -8.92
CA PHE A 249 7.07 -15.29 -8.23
C PHE A 249 7.68 -16.34 -9.17
N ALA A 250 7.02 -16.64 -10.30
CA ALA A 250 7.51 -17.65 -11.23
C ALA A 250 8.64 -17.16 -12.16
N SER A 251 8.59 -15.89 -12.59
CA SER A 251 9.53 -15.34 -13.57
C SER A 251 9.77 -13.83 -13.35
N PRO A 252 10.38 -13.44 -12.21
CA PRO A 252 10.74 -12.05 -11.95
C PRO A 252 11.74 -11.57 -12.99
N SER A 253 11.59 -10.34 -13.45
CA SER A 253 12.44 -9.78 -14.50
C SER A 253 13.47 -8.81 -13.93
N HIS A 254 13.07 -7.83 -13.13
CA HIS A 254 14.00 -6.86 -12.59
C HIS A 254 14.99 -7.52 -11.61
N PRO A 255 16.33 -7.27 -11.70
CA PRO A 255 17.33 -7.86 -10.81
C PRO A 255 17.05 -7.63 -9.31
N TYR A 256 16.45 -6.48 -8.95
CA TYR A 256 16.01 -6.23 -7.58
C TYR A 256 14.89 -7.18 -7.14
N THR A 257 13.88 -7.41 -7.99
CA THR A 257 12.78 -8.36 -7.70
C THR A 257 13.31 -9.78 -7.55
N LYS A 258 14.24 -10.19 -8.43
CA LYS A 258 14.94 -11.49 -8.31
C LYS A 258 15.65 -11.60 -6.96
N GLY A 259 16.38 -10.56 -6.56
CA GLY A 259 17.04 -10.50 -5.26
C GLY A 259 16.09 -10.63 -4.08
N LEU A 260 14.95 -9.92 -4.11
CA LEU A 260 13.91 -10.00 -3.07
C LEU A 260 13.33 -11.42 -2.96
N ILE A 261 13.00 -12.07 -4.08
CA ILE A 261 12.45 -13.43 -4.10
C ILE A 261 13.48 -14.45 -3.64
N ASN A 262 14.73 -14.32 -4.07
CA ASN A 262 15.82 -15.21 -3.65
C ASN A 262 16.18 -15.05 -2.17
N SER A 263 15.80 -13.97 -1.51
CA SER A 263 15.98 -13.77 -0.07
C SER A 263 14.90 -14.45 0.78
N LEU A 264 13.85 -15.00 0.15
CA LEU A 264 12.84 -15.78 0.88
C LEU A 264 13.45 -17.10 1.39
N PRO A 265 13.05 -17.54 2.60
CA PRO A 265 13.41 -18.86 3.09
C PRO A 265 12.93 -19.95 2.10
N LYS A 266 13.85 -20.83 1.69
CA LYS A 266 13.54 -22.04 0.93
C LYS A 266 13.50 -23.21 1.89
N ASP A 267 12.76 -24.27 1.52
CA ASP A 267 12.63 -25.48 2.35
C ASP A 267 13.95 -26.28 2.56
N GLU A 268 15.03 -25.88 1.91
CA GLU A 268 16.33 -26.53 2.03
C GLU A 268 17.10 -26.00 3.25
N ILE A 269 17.22 -26.86 4.26
CA ILE A 269 17.74 -26.55 5.62
C ILE A 269 19.20 -26.04 5.65
N ASN A 270 19.94 -26.07 4.54
CA ASN A 270 21.38 -25.74 4.47
C ASN A 270 21.76 -24.61 3.50
N GLU A 271 20.85 -23.99 2.78
CA GLU A 271 21.20 -22.85 1.93
C GLU A 271 21.30 -21.56 2.74
N LYS A 272 22.40 -20.84 2.60
CA LYS A 272 22.51 -19.46 3.11
C LYS A 272 21.49 -18.60 2.37
N LEU A 273 20.64 -17.88 3.12
CA LEU A 273 19.73 -16.91 2.55
C LEU A 273 20.52 -15.92 1.67
N ALA A 274 20.10 -15.79 0.42
CA ALA A 274 20.66 -14.79 -0.46
C ALA A 274 20.28 -13.38 0.06
N THR A 275 21.24 -12.48 0.11
CA THR A 275 21.01 -11.08 0.48
C THR A 275 21.31 -10.18 -0.69
N ILE A 276 20.57 -9.08 -0.83
CA ILE A 276 20.88 -8.06 -1.82
C ILE A 276 22.04 -7.23 -1.25
N PRO A 277 23.25 -7.24 -1.86
CA PRO A 277 24.39 -6.53 -1.31
C PRO A 277 24.22 -5.01 -1.37
N GLY A 278 24.93 -4.29 -0.50
CA GLY A 278 24.93 -2.83 -0.46
C GLY A 278 23.74 -2.24 0.31
N ILE A 279 23.64 -0.91 0.28
CA ILE A 279 22.66 -0.12 1.02
C ILE A 279 21.74 0.59 0.02
N VAL A 280 20.44 0.72 0.36
CA VAL A 280 19.49 1.52 -0.43
C VAL A 280 19.96 2.97 -0.46
N PRO A 281 20.06 3.60 -1.64
CA PRO A 281 20.44 5.01 -1.75
C PRO A 281 19.48 5.90 -0.95
N HIS A 282 20.05 6.89 -0.25
CA HIS A 282 19.23 7.88 0.44
C HIS A 282 18.43 8.71 -0.58
N PRO A 283 17.13 8.96 -0.35
CA PRO A 283 16.25 9.62 -1.34
C PRO A 283 16.67 11.06 -1.70
N ALA A 284 17.51 11.72 -0.87
CA ALA A 284 18.09 13.02 -1.19
C ALA A 284 19.35 12.93 -2.08
N PHE A 285 20.02 11.76 -2.11
CA PHE A 285 21.31 11.55 -2.80
C PHE A 285 21.22 10.32 -3.71
N LEU A 286 20.29 10.36 -4.64
CA LEU A 286 20.11 9.26 -5.59
C LEU A 286 21.22 9.24 -6.62
N PRO A 287 21.74 8.07 -7.01
CA PRO A 287 22.68 7.97 -8.10
C PRO A 287 22.02 8.39 -9.43
N GLU A 288 22.81 8.83 -10.38
CA GLU A 288 22.36 9.04 -11.75
C GLU A 288 21.89 7.73 -12.37
N GLY A 289 21.02 7.80 -13.37
CA GLY A 289 20.50 6.62 -14.05
C GLY A 289 19.57 5.76 -13.22
N CYS A 290 19.71 4.44 -13.32
CA CYS A 290 18.94 3.46 -12.54
C CYS A 290 19.35 3.48 -11.07
N ALA A 291 18.46 3.80 -10.16
CA ALA A 291 18.79 3.89 -8.73
C ALA A 291 19.29 2.55 -8.13
N PHE A 292 19.00 1.42 -8.78
CA PHE A 292 19.49 0.11 -8.35
C PHE A 292 20.87 -0.25 -8.89
N HIS A 293 21.42 0.49 -9.88
CA HIS A 293 22.67 0.11 -10.53
C HIS A 293 23.86 -0.14 -9.59
N PRO A 294 24.02 0.57 -8.44
CA PRO A 294 25.14 0.31 -7.54
C PRO A 294 25.09 -1.06 -6.84
N ARG A 295 23.89 -1.66 -6.79
CA ARG A 295 23.62 -2.96 -6.16
C ARG A 295 23.31 -4.07 -7.19
N CYS A 296 23.22 -3.71 -8.47
CA CYS A 296 22.79 -4.60 -9.53
C CYS A 296 23.94 -5.52 -9.99
N PRO A 297 23.79 -6.86 -9.91
CA PRO A 297 24.80 -7.77 -10.43
C PRO A 297 24.88 -7.77 -11.95
N ASP A 298 23.80 -7.38 -12.64
CA ASP A 298 23.64 -7.44 -14.09
C ASP A 298 23.71 -6.03 -14.73
N LYS A 299 24.36 -5.05 -14.08
CA LYS A 299 24.42 -3.69 -14.59
C LYS A 299 25.14 -3.60 -15.94
N ILE A 300 24.63 -2.73 -16.81
CA ILE A 300 25.25 -2.33 -18.07
C ILE A 300 25.49 -0.81 -18.10
N ASP A 301 26.26 -0.31 -19.04
CA ASP A 301 26.66 1.12 -19.11
C ASP A 301 25.46 2.08 -19.14
N ALA A 302 24.36 1.70 -19.77
CA ALA A 302 23.13 2.49 -19.82
C ALA A 302 22.54 2.73 -18.42
N CYS A 303 22.73 1.78 -17.48
CA CYS A 303 22.18 1.88 -16.12
C CYS A 303 22.79 3.05 -15.32
N GLU A 304 24.02 3.45 -15.61
CA GLU A 304 24.70 4.55 -14.92
C GLU A 304 24.29 5.93 -15.48
N LYS A 305 23.77 5.98 -16.71
CA LYS A 305 23.52 7.23 -17.44
C LYS A 305 22.05 7.62 -17.50
N LYS A 306 21.15 6.65 -17.66
CA LYS A 306 19.72 6.91 -17.86
C LYS A 306 18.86 6.06 -16.93
N THR A 307 17.82 6.67 -16.39
CA THR A 307 16.79 5.94 -15.61
C THR A 307 15.87 5.20 -16.57
N PRO A 308 15.69 3.87 -16.44
CA PRO A 308 14.72 3.15 -17.24
C PRO A 308 13.28 3.55 -16.88
N GLU A 309 12.39 3.51 -17.85
CA GLU A 309 10.96 3.69 -17.65
C GLU A 309 10.26 2.33 -17.51
N LEU A 310 9.13 2.33 -16.83
CA LEU A 310 8.30 1.14 -16.68
C LEU A 310 7.60 0.85 -18.00
N GLN A 311 7.95 -0.25 -18.67
CA GLN A 311 7.41 -0.65 -19.97
C GLN A 311 6.99 -2.12 -19.97
N PRO A 312 5.97 -2.50 -20.78
CA PRO A 312 5.59 -3.90 -20.95
C PRO A 312 6.75 -4.73 -21.48
N LEU A 313 6.85 -5.96 -21.00
CA LEU A 313 7.72 -6.96 -21.62
C LEU A 313 7.14 -7.39 -22.98
N GLU A 314 8.03 -7.76 -23.90
CA GLU A 314 7.63 -8.31 -25.21
C GLU A 314 6.69 -9.49 -25.04
N ASN A 315 5.55 -9.47 -25.74
CA ASN A 315 4.46 -10.47 -25.66
C ASN A 315 3.81 -10.65 -24.26
N GLN A 316 4.06 -9.74 -23.29
CA GLN A 316 3.47 -9.78 -21.96
C GLN A 316 2.97 -8.38 -21.53
N PRO A 317 1.88 -7.86 -22.09
CA PRO A 317 1.43 -6.48 -21.87
C PRO A 317 1.10 -6.17 -20.39
N ASN A 318 0.75 -7.18 -19.62
CA ASN A 318 0.42 -7.06 -18.19
C ASN A 318 1.62 -7.30 -17.26
N HIS A 319 2.83 -7.53 -17.82
CA HIS A 319 4.07 -7.62 -17.05
C HIS A 319 4.98 -6.47 -17.50
N GLN A 320 5.18 -5.50 -16.64
CA GLN A 320 5.96 -4.30 -16.93
C GLN A 320 7.22 -4.26 -16.08
N VAL A 321 8.33 -3.83 -16.66
CA VAL A 321 9.63 -3.73 -15.99
C VAL A 321 10.35 -2.44 -16.35
N ALA A 322 11.02 -1.83 -15.38
CA ALA A 322 11.88 -0.66 -15.58
C ALA A 322 13.36 -1.09 -15.54
N CYS A 323 13.82 -1.76 -16.59
CA CYS A 323 15.16 -2.33 -16.64
C CYS A 323 15.72 -2.35 -18.07
N TRP A 324 16.93 -1.82 -18.26
CA TRP A 324 17.61 -1.77 -19.56
C TRP A 324 17.97 -3.14 -20.16
N LEU A 325 17.90 -4.22 -19.39
CA LEU A 325 18.11 -5.58 -19.92
C LEU A 325 16.94 -6.07 -20.78
N TYR A 326 15.78 -5.42 -20.69
CA TYR A 326 14.54 -5.80 -21.38
C TYR A 326 14.04 -4.76 -22.38
N HIS A 327 14.72 -3.63 -22.48
CA HIS A 327 14.39 -2.60 -23.46
C HIS A 327 15.44 -2.64 -24.56
N ASP A 328 14.97 -2.72 -25.81
CA ASP A 328 15.86 -2.56 -26.95
C ASP A 328 16.63 -1.25 -26.79
N SER A 329 17.90 -1.33 -27.02
CA SER A 329 18.87 -0.23 -26.91
C SER A 329 18.44 0.90 -27.85
N ILE A 330 17.47 1.70 -27.44
CA ILE A 330 17.12 2.93 -28.12
C ILE A 330 18.39 3.77 -28.12
N SER A 331 18.99 3.83 -29.30
CA SER A 331 20.06 4.69 -29.76
C SER A 331 20.49 5.72 -28.71
N ILE A 332 21.64 5.40 -28.08
CA ILE A 332 22.39 6.36 -27.28
C ILE A 332 23.01 7.32 -28.28
N THR A 333 22.26 8.30 -28.73
CA THR A 333 22.77 9.49 -29.41
C THR A 333 22.75 10.66 -28.45
#